data_b623e34cab8ddcfcc4ac47e672e225d0
#
_entry.id   b623e34cab8ddcfcc4ac47e672e225d0
#
_cell.length_a   1.000
_cell.length_b   1.000
_cell.length_c   1.000
_cell.angle_alpha   90.00
_cell.angle_beta   90.00
_cell.angle_gamma   90.00
#
_symmetry.space_group_name_H-M   'P 1'
#
loop_
_entity.id
_entity.type
_entity.pdbx_description
1 polymer ?
#
loop_
_entity_poly.entity_id
_entity_poly.type
_entity_poly.pdbx_seq_one_letter_code
_entity_poly.pdbx_strand_id
1 'polypeptide(L)'
;MEDKWRWSLVAAVPPVLWGSTYFVNAHFMPADHPLWGSALRAAPAALLLLAVTRRLPHGAWIWRSALLGILNIGGFFLLLFIAAQLLPSSVASSVMALAPVALTLSAWALLGQKPSVVLLIGAAVGAMGVPLLVGVGTVGFEPWGLAASLTAMLMNSIGSILARRWQGEIPVLHTTCWQLLWGGAALVIAAVVVEGAPPALGPSQLGAVAYLSILATAVAYLCWFGALRHIDAGVVGVVGLLNPVAGVSLGILAGGEALAGTQWLGLAIVLGCMAAVQVMPTRHPALNGEPAEREPGD
;
A
#
# COMPACT_ATOMS: atom_id res chain seq x y z
N MET A 1 -26.41 11.39 -2.08
CA MET A 1 -25.22 12.19 -1.69
C MET A 1 -24.65 11.73 -0.36
N GLU A 2 -25.46 11.38 0.63
CA GLU A 2 -25.00 10.88 1.95
C GLU A 2 -24.12 9.64 1.88
N ASP A 3 -24.43 8.66 1.02
CA ASP A 3 -23.64 7.44 0.91
C ASP A 3 -22.22 7.67 0.37
N LYS A 4 -22.03 8.57 -0.58
CA LYS A 4 -20.69 8.87 -1.13
C LYS A 4 -19.77 9.50 -0.10
N TRP A 5 -20.26 10.42 0.71
CA TRP A 5 -19.51 11.05 1.78
C TRP A 5 -19.11 10.03 2.88
N ARG A 6 -20.04 9.16 3.29
CA ARG A 6 -19.75 8.10 4.27
C ARG A 6 -18.64 7.18 3.79
N TRP A 7 -18.72 6.72 2.54
CA TRP A 7 -17.68 5.86 1.95
C TRP A 7 -16.36 6.58 1.71
N SER A 8 -16.36 7.88 1.48
CA SER A 8 -15.12 8.68 1.42
C SER A 8 -14.44 8.77 2.78
N LEU A 9 -15.19 8.88 3.88
CA LEU A 9 -14.64 8.80 5.24
C LEU A 9 -14.09 7.41 5.55
N VAL A 10 -14.82 6.36 5.18
CA VAL A 10 -14.32 4.98 5.32
C VAL A 10 -13.03 4.78 4.52
N ALA A 11 -12.94 5.33 3.30
CA ALA A 11 -11.75 5.30 2.46
C ALA A 11 -10.55 6.07 3.06
N ALA A 12 -10.78 7.06 3.92
CA ALA A 12 -9.71 7.83 4.56
C ALA A 12 -9.03 7.08 5.71
N VAL A 13 -9.71 6.13 6.34
CA VAL A 13 -9.17 5.36 7.47
C VAL A 13 -7.90 4.58 7.09
N PRO A 14 -7.87 3.76 6.03
CA PRO A 14 -6.68 2.98 5.66
C PRO A 14 -5.43 3.83 5.42
N PRO A 15 -5.44 4.89 4.58
CA PRO A 15 -4.26 5.68 4.33
C PRO A 15 -3.65 6.30 5.58
N VAL A 16 -4.49 6.79 6.52
CA VAL A 16 -4.03 7.33 7.80
C VAL A 16 -3.36 6.23 8.64
N LEU A 17 -4.01 5.07 8.77
CA LEU A 17 -3.46 3.92 9.49
C LEU A 17 -2.16 3.41 8.83
N TRP A 18 -2.10 3.37 7.51
CA TRP A 18 -0.90 2.92 6.79
C TRP A 18 0.25 3.93 6.89
N GLY A 19 -0.04 5.23 6.83
CA GLY A 19 0.96 6.28 7.05
C GLY A 19 1.61 6.18 8.42
N SER A 20 0.84 5.87 9.45
CA SER A 20 1.37 5.70 10.81
C SER A 20 2.22 4.44 10.99
N THR A 21 2.10 3.42 10.11
CA THR A 21 2.85 2.17 10.26
C THR A 21 4.36 2.37 10.18
N TYR A 22 4.84 3.37 9.46
CA TYR A 22 6.27 3.70 9.39
C TYR A 22 6.80 4.12 10.74
N PHE A 23 6.11 5.05 11.38
CA PHE A 23 6.45 5.52 12.72
C PHE A 23 6.38 4.38 13.75
N VAL A 24 5.32 3.59 13.74
CA VAL A 24 5.15 2.47 14.68
C VAL A 24 6.23 1.40 14.49
N ASN A 25 6.56 1.04 13.26
CA ASN A 25 7.63 0.09 12.98
C ASN A 25 8.99 0.62 13.44
N ALA A 26 9.30 1.89 13.14
CA ALA A 26 10.61 2.48 13.48
C ALA A 26 10.83 2.61 14.99
N HIS A 27 9.78 2.91 15.77
CA HIS A 27 9.93 3.25 17.19
C HIS A 27 9.55 2.14 18.18
N PHE A 28 8.71 1.19 17.77
CA PHE A 28 8.15 0.20 18.67
C PHE A 28 8.48 -1.26 18.29
N MET A 29 8.93 -1.50 17.07
CA MET A 29 9.25 -2.87 16.66
C MET A 29 10.77 -3.12 16.75
N PRO A 30 11.22 -4.33 17.12
CA PRO A 30 12.65 -4.65 17.22
C PRO A 30 13.29 -4.62 15.82
N ALA A 31 14.28 -3.74 15.62
CA ALA A 31 14.92 -3.52 14.32
C ALA A 31 15.72 -4.72 13.81
N ASP A 32 16.24 -5.52 14.72
CA ASP A 32 17.05 -6.72 14.49
C ASP A 32 16.25 -7.97 14.11
N HIS A 33 14.90 -7.89 14.14
CA HIS A 33 14.00 -8.98 13.79
C HIS A 33 12.96 -8.56 12.72
N PRO A 34 13.37 -8.17 11.49
CA PRO A 34 12.46 -7.67 10.46
C PRO A 34 11.45 -8.71 9.97
N LEU A 35 11.81 -9.98 9.96
CA LEU A 35 10.89 -11.06 9.58
C LEU A 35 9.84 -11.29 10.66
N TRP A 36 10.23 -11.33 11.95
CA TRP A 36 9.27 -11.43 13.05
C TRP A 36 8.38 -10.19 13.14
N GLY A 37 8.92 -8.99 12.96
CA GLY A 37 8.13 -7.76 12.93
C GLY A 37 7.03 -7.80 11.86
N SER A 38 7.36 -8.28 10.68
CA SER A 38 6.43 -8.45 9.56
C SER A 38 5.44 -9.61 9.78
N ALA A 39 5.92 -10.75 10.33
CA ALA A 39 5.10 -11.92 10.64
C ALA A 39 4.05 -11.60 11.71
N LEU A 40 4.44 -10.91 12.79
CA LEU A 40 3.54 -10.50 13.88
C LEU A 40 2.49 -9.49 13.44
N ARG A 41 2.74 -8.72 12.39
CA ARG A 41 1.74 -7.88 11.75
C ARG A 41 0.74 -8.71 10.92
N ALA A 42 1.23 -9.67 10.12
CA ALA A 42 0.43 -10.41 9.15
C ALA A 42 -0.35 -11.58 9.75
N ALA A 43 0.29 -12.42 10.58
CA ALA A 43 -0.27 -13.68 11.05
C ALA A 43 -1.51 -13.50 11.95
N PRO A 44 -1.54 -12.60 12.95
CA PRO A 44 -2.75 -12.39 13.75
C PRO A 44 -3.91 -11.84 12.92
N ALA A 45 -3.63 -10.93 11.96
CA ALA A 45 -4.64 -10.42 11.02
C ALA A 45 -5.21 -11.54 10.16
N ALA A 46 -4.35 -12.46 9.66
CA ALA A 46 -4.78 -13.63 8.90
C ALA A 46 -5.72 -14.53 9.71
N LEU A 47 -5.36 -14.84 10.95
CA LEU A 47 -6.17 -15.66 11.86
C LEU A 47 -7.52 -14.99 12.18
N LEU A 48 -7.50 -13.68 12.42
CA LEU A 48 -8.72 -12.90 12.66
C LEU A 48 -9.67 -12.97 11.46
N LEU A 49 -9.16 -12.70 10.24
CA LEU A 49 -10.00 -12.78 9.04
C LEU A 49 -10.42 -14.22 8.71
N LEU A 50 -9.60 -15.23 9.01
CA LEU A 50 -9.98 -16.63 8.86
C LEU A 50 -11.11 -17.01 9.81
N ALA A 51 -11.08 -16.55 11.05
CA ALA A 51 -12.15 -16.78 12.02
C ALA A 51 -13.50 -16.18 11.55
N VAL A 52 -13.45 -15.05 10.82
CA VAL A 52 -14.62 -14.40 10.23
C VAL A 52 -15.09 -15.12 8.95
N THR A 53 -14.16 -15.39 8.03
CA THR A 53 -14.51 -15.96 6.71
C THR A 53 -14.82 -17.45 6.77
N ARG A 54 -14.13 -18.18 7.64
CA ARG A 54 -14.18 -19.65 7.80
C ARG A 54 -14.05 -20.42 6.48
N ARG A 55 -13.33 -19.84 5.50
CA ARG A 55 -13.14 -20.42 4.17
C ARG A 55 -11.67 -20.39 3.78
N LEU A 56 -11.18 -21.55 3.35
CA LEU A 56 -9.81 -21.70 2.80
C LEU A 56 -9.81 -21.55 1.28
N PRO A 57 -8.66 -21.21 0.67
CA PRO A 57 -8.54 -21.13 -0.77
C PRO A 57 -8.74 -22.50 -1.41
N HIS A 58 -9.37 -22.54 -2.58
CA HIS A 58 -9.64 -23.76 -3.33
C HIS A 58 -9.37 -23.58 -4.83
N GLY A 59 -9.14 -24.69 -5.53
CA GLY A 59 -8.87 -24.68 -6.97
C GLY A 59 -7.68 -23.77 -7.33
N ALA A 60 -7.85 -22.96 -8.38
CA ALA A 60 -6.81 -22.04 -8.84
C ALA A 60 -6.45 -20.96 -7.82
N TRP A 61 -7.31 -20.70 -6.83
CA TRP A 61 -7.04 -19.70 -5.79
C TRP A 61 -5.96 -20.14 -4.79
N ILE A 62 -5.61 -21.42 -4.71
CA ILE A 62 -4.50 -21.86 -3.88
C ILE A 62 -3.20 -21.18 -4.33
N TRP A 63 -2.81 -21.32 -5.60
CA TRP A 63 -1.57 -20.72 -6.10
C TRP A 63 -1.69 -19.20 -6.34
N ARG A 64 -2.89 -18.72 -6.78
CA ARG A 64 -3.12 -17.29 -7.00
C ARG A 64 -2.98 -16.50 -5.71
N SER A 65 -3.65 -16.96 -4.64
CA SER A 65 -3.55 -16.29 -3.34
C SER A 65 -2.16 -16.46 -2.71
N ALA A 66 -1.42 -17.53 -3.00
CA ALA A 66 -0.04 -17.68 -2.58
C ALA A 66 0.87 -16.63 -3.23
N LEU A 67 0.79 -16.48 -4.57
CA LEU A 67 1.55 -15.45 -5.27
C LEU A 67 1.16 -14.04 -4.81
N LEU A 68 -0.13 -13.75 -4.71
CA LEU A 68 -0.62 -12.47 -4.20
C LEU A 68 -0.22 -12.25 -2.74
N GLY A 69 -0.21 -13.29 -1.92
CA GLY A 69 0.26 -13.25 -0.54
C GLY A 69 1.72 -12.85 -0.43
N ILE A 70 2.58 -13.37 -1.29
CA ILE A 70 4.00 -12.96 -1.34
C ILE A 70 4.13 -11.50 -1.81
N LEU A 71 3.42 -11.11 -2.88
CA LEU A 71 3.54 -9.76 -3.46
C LEU A 71 2.95 -8.67 -2.56
N ASN A 72 1.74 -8.88 -2.04
CA ASN A 72 1.00 -7.85 -1.31
C ASN A 72 1.21 -7.88 0.20
N ILE A 73 1.66 -8.99 0.75
CA ILE A 73 1.78 -9.20 2.20
C ILE A 73 3.21 -9.56 2.57
N GLY A 74 3.71 -10.75 2.22
CA GLY A 74 4.99 -11.26 2.67
C GLY A 74 6.16 -10.35 2.32
N GLY A 75 6.45 -10.21 1.03
CA GLY A 75 7.54 -9.35 0.55
C GLY A 75 7.27 -7.87 0.82
N PHE A 76 6.03 -7.42 0.60
CA PHE A 76 5.66 -6.03 0.85
C PHE A 76 5.87 -5.61 2.30
N PHE A 77 5.38 -6.39 3.29
CA PHE A 77 5.53 -6.03 4.71
C PHE A 77 6.98 -6.09 5.17
N LEU A 78 7.74 -7.08 4.72
CA LEU A 78 9.16 -7.18 5.02
C LEU A 78 9.93 -5.96 4.50
N LEU A 79 9.75 -5.61 3.23
CA LEU A 79 10.45 -4.47 2.62
C LEU A 79 9.97 -3.14 3.23
N LEU A 80 8.69 -3.01 3.55
CA LEU A 80 8.16 -1.85 4.25
C LEU A 80 8.74 -1.72 5.67
N PHE A 81 8.91 -2.84 6.38
CA PHE A 81 9.56 -2.86 7.69
C PHE A 81 11.02 -2.39 7.57
N ILE A 82 11.79 -2.97 6.64
CA ILE A 82 13.18 -2.57 6.38
C ILE A 82 13.27 -1.07 6.03
N ALA A 83 12.40 -0.59 5.14
CA ALA A 83 12.37 0.82 4.79
C ALA A 83 12.08 1.73 6.00
N ALA A 84 11.16 1.32 6.89
CA ALA A 84 10.82 2.08 8.09
C ALA A 84 11.94 2.10 9.15
N GLN A 85 12.84 1.12 9.12
CA GLN A 85 14.01 1.09 10.01
C GLN A 85 15.20 1.90 9.46
N LEU A 86 15.28 2.04 8.13
CA LEU A 86 16.39 2.68 7.45
C LEU A 86 16.12 4.14 7.03
N LEU A 87 14.87 4.52 6.90
CA LEU A 87 14.45 5.87 6.48
C LEU A 87 13.63 6.55 7.57
N PRO A 88 13.70 7.89 7.68
CA PRO A 88 12.72 8.65 8.45
C PRO A 88 11.29 8.32 8.00
N SER A 89 10.35 8.30 8.95
CA SER A 89 8.96 7.93 8.68
C SER A 89 8.28 8.84 7.65
N SER A 90 8.65 10.14 7.68
CA SER A 90 8.22 11.14 6.70
C SER A 90 8.69 10.81 5.28
N VAL A 91 9.93 10.35 5.12
CA VAL A 91 10.52 10.01 3.83
C VAL A 91 9.92 8.70 3.32
N ALA A 92 9.93 7.64 4.12
CA ALA A 92 9.42 6.32 3.74
C ALA A 92 7.94 6.36 3.32
N SER A 93 7.09 7.08 4.06
CA SER A 93 5.67 7.26 3.72
C SER A 93 5.46 8.06 2.44
N SER A 94 6.33 9.06 2.18
CA SER A 94 6.21 9.94 1.01
C SER A 94 6.59 9.24 -0.30
N VAL A 95 7.50 8.26 -0.28
CA VAL A 95 7.81 7.42 -1.45
C VAL A 95 6.55 6.69 -1.94
N MET A 96 5.66 6.28 -1.02
CA MET A 96 4.40 5.64 -1.37
C MET A 96 3.40 6.56 -2.09
N ALA A 97 3.60 7.88 -2.08
CA ALA A 97 2.80 8.79 -2.90
C ALA A 97 2.93 8.53 -4.40
N LEU A 98 3.99 7.85 -4.84
CA LEU A 98 4.18 7.42 -6.23
C LEU A 98 3.41 6.12 -6.58
N ALA A 99 2.76 5.47 -5.63
CA ALA A 99 2.02 4.21 -5.87
C ALA A 99 0.97 4.30 -7.01
N PRO A 100 0.23 5.41 -7.22
CA PRO A 100 -0.68 5.54 -8.36
C PRO A 100 0.01 5.38 -9.71
N VAL A 101 1.26 5.87 -9.83
CA VAL A 101 2.07 5.72 -11.05
C VAL A 101 2.43 4.24 -11.24
N ALA A 102 2.97 3.60 -10.20
CA ALA A 102 3.35 2.19 -10.24
C ALA A 102 2.14 1.28 -10.56
N LEU A 103 0.97 1.57 -9.99
CA LEU A 103 -0.29 0.88 -10.30
C LEU A 103 -0.67 1.02 -11.77
N THR A 104 -0.59 2.23 -12.32
CA THR A 104 -0.98 2.47 -13.73
C THR A 104 0.01 1.84 -14.70
N LEU A 105 1.31 1.90 -14.43
CA LEU A 105 2.32 1.23 -15.24
C LEU A 105 2.15 -0.30 -15.18
N SER A 106 1.83 -0.84 -14.01
CA SER A 106 1.50 -2.26 -13.83
C SER A 106 0.22 -2.64 -14.58
N ALA A 107 -0.81 -1.79 -14.57
CA ALA A 107 -2.04 -2.01 -15.34
C ALA A 107 -1.77 -1.96 -16.85
N TRP A 108 -0.90 -1.09 -17.30
CA TRP A 108 -0.47 -1.08 -18.71
C TRP A 108 0.23 -2.37 -19.10
N ALA A 109 1.23 -2.79 -18.32
CA ALA A 109 2.00 -4.00 -18.60
C ALA A 109 1.17 -5.29 -18.53
N LEU A 110 0.24 -5.40 -17.56
CA LEU A 110 -0.49 -6.64 -17.29
C LEU A 110 -1.89 -6.70 -17.91
N LEU A 111 -2.52 -5.55 -18.18
CA LEU A 111 -3.88 -5.44 -18.70
C LEU A 111 -3.95 -4.70 -20.04
N GLY A 112 -2.83 -4.19 -20.56
CA GLY A 112 -2.80 -3.39 -21.79
C GLY A 112 -3.43 -1.99 -21.68
N GLN A 113 -3.74 -1.53 -20.48
CA GLN A 113 -4.37 -0.22 -20.23
C GLN A 113 -3.32 0.89 -20.36
N LYS A 114 -3.29 1.58 -21.50
CA LYS A 114 -2.30 2.63 -21.78
C LYS A 114 -2.43 3.79 -20.79
N PRO A 115 -1.31 4.24 -20.18
CA PRO A 115 -1.31 5.41 -19.31
C PRO A 115 -1.61 6.69 -20.10
N SER A 116 -2.25 7.66 -19.46
CA SER A 116 -2.42 8.97 -20.04
C SER A 116 -1.09 9.73 -20.08
N VAL A 117 -0.93 10.66 -21.04
CA VAL A 117 0.26 11.52 -21.13
C VAL A 117 0.44 12.35 -19.84
N VAL A 118 -0.67 12.81 -19.26
CA VAL A 118 -0.67 13.55 -17.99
C VAL A 118 -0.07 12.72 -16.86
N LEU A 119 -0.41 11.44 -16.78
CA LEU A 119 0.18 10.53 -15.78
C LEU A 119 1.68 10.35 -16.01
N LEU A 120 2.13 10.19 -17.27
CA LEU A 120 3.56 10.02 -17.58
C LEU A 120 4.37 11.26 -17.22
N ILE A 121 3.85 12.46 -17.51
CA ILE A 121 4.47 13.72 -17.12
C ILE A 121 4.50 13.84 -15.59
N GLY A 122 3.39 13.59 -14.91
CA GLY A 122 3.31 13.61 -13.45
C GLY A 122 4.27 12.61 -12.80
N ALA A 123 4.40 11.41 -13.40
CA ALA A 123 5.38 10.41 -12.98
C ALA A 123 6.82 10.90 -13.08
N ALA A 124 7.19 11.50 -14.22
CA ALA A 124 8.52 12.02 -14.46
C ALA A 124 8.87 13.17 -13.48
N VAL A 125 7.94 14.11 -13.29
CA VAL A 125 8.13 15.23 -12.34
C VAL A 125 8.14 14.74 -10.89
N GLY A 126 7.26 13.82 -10.52
CA GLY A 126 7.23 13.19 -9.19
C GLY A 126 8.54 12.45 -8.89
N ALA A 127 9.07 11.72 -9.89
CA ALA A 127 10.34 11.01 -9.75
C ALA A 127 11.53 11.96 -9.49
N MET A 128 11.51 13.20 -9.99
CA MET A 128 12.52 14.22 -9.66
C MET A 128 12.38 14.74 -8.22
N GLY A 129 11.19 14.69 -7.63
CA GLY A 129 10.97 15.07 -6.23
C GLY A 129 11.53 14.08 -5.22
N VAL A 130 11.61 12.79 -5.58
CA VAL A 130 12.06 11.72 -4.67
C VAL A 130 13.50 11.90 -4.20
N PRO A 131 14.51 12.16 -5.06
CA PRO A 131 15.89 12.41 -4.64
C PRO A 131 16.02 13.60 -3.67
N LEU A 132 15.26 14.67 -3.90
CA LEU A 132 15.22 15.83 -3.01
C LEU A 132 14.61 15.46 -1.64
N LEU A 133 13.55 14.68 -1.65
CA LEU A 133 12.86 14.24 -0.43
C LEU A 133 13.73 13.30 0.41
N VAL A 134 14.39 12.33 -0.23
CA VAL A 134 15.24 11.34 0.46
C VAL A 134 16.58 11.96 0.89
N GLY A 135 16.94 13.11 0.33
CA GLY A 135 18.21 13.77 0.62
C GLY A 135 19.40 13.10 -0.06
N VAL A 136 19.23 12.66 -1.31
CA VAL A 136 20.34 12.08 -2.10
C VAL A 136 21.52 13.06 -2.16
N GLY A 137 22.70 12.55 -1.80
CA GLY A 137 23.92 13.36 -1.73
C GLY A 137 24.13 14.12 -0.42
N THR A 138 23.24 13.95 0.58
CA THR A 138 23.44 14.47 1.94
C THR A 138 24.05 13.41 2.86
N VAL A 139 24.58 13.84 3.99
CA VAL A 139 25.05 12.94 5.05
C VAL A 139 23.83 12.20 5.61
N GLY A 140 23.91 10.85 5.66
CA GLY A 140 22.82 10.00 6.15
C GLY A 140 21.86 9.52 5.05
N PHE A 141 22.15 9.72 3.76
CA PHE A 141 21.40 9.08 2.68
C PHE A 141 21.53 7.56 2.75
N GLU A 142 20.38 6.87 2.82
CA GLU A 142 20.32 5.42 2.94
C GLU A 142 19.69 4.75 1.70
N PRO A 143 20.54 4.33 0.73
CA PRO A 143 20.04 3.81 -0.55
C PRO A 143 19.26 2.50 -0.41
N TRP A 144 19.59 1.67 0.57
CA TRP A 144 18.89 0.41 0.79
C TRP A 144 17.46 0.60 1.28
N GLY A 145 17.25 1.59 2.14
CA GLY A 145 15.91 1.98 2.58
C GLY A 145 15.03 2.47 1.43
N LEU A 146 15.61 3.30 0.54
CA LEU A 146 14.92 3.76 -0.67
C LEU A 146 14.61 2.58 -1.61
N ALA A 147 15.58 1.69 -1.86
CA ALA A 147 15.39 0.51 -2.70
C ALA A 147 14.31 -0.41 -2.13
N ALA A 148 14.29 -0.63 -0.82
CA ALA A 148 13.27 -1.42 -0.13
C ALA A 148 11.88 -0.79 -0.31
N SER A 149 11.74 0.53 -0.11
CA SER A 149 10.47 1.24 -0.26
C SER A 149 9.94 1.20 -1.69
N LEU A 150 10.80 1.44 -2.70
CA LEU A 150 10.42 1.38 -4.11
C LEU A 150 10.03 -0.04 -4.54
N THR A 151 10.80 -1.05 -4.11
CA THR A 151 10.50 -2.46 -4.42
C THR A 151 9.20 -2.89 -3.76
N ALA A 152 8.97 -2.52 -2.49
CA ALA A 152 7.70 -2.78 -1.81
C ALA A 152 6.51 -2.18 -2.59
N MET A 153 6.63 -0.91 -3.02
CA MET A 153 5.62 -0.23 -3.81
C MET A 153 5.35 -0.96 -5.14
N LEU A 154 6.38 -1.38 -5.87
CA LEU A 154 6.22 -2.12 -7.13
C LEU A 154 5.57 -3.49 -6.90
N MET A 155 6.01 -4.26 -5.90
CA MET A 155 5.42 -5.56 -5.56
C MET A 155 3.93 -5.42 -5.23
N ASN A 156 3.57 -4.46 -4.38
CA ASN A 156 2.17 -4.22 -4.02
C ASN A 156 1.34 -3.74 -5.21
N SER A 157 1.91 -2.91 -6.09
CA SER A 157 1.24 -2.44 -7.31
C SER A 157 0.97 -3.58 -8.28
N ILE A 158 1.96 -4.43 -8.57
CA ILE A 158 1.82 -5.61 -9.43
C ILE A 158 0.79 -6.58 -8.81
N GLY A 159 0.92 -6.88 -7.52
CA GLY A 159 0.02 -7.76 -6.79
C GLY A 159 -1.42 -7.26 -6.79
N SER A 160 -1.64 -5.95 -6.63
CA SER A 160 -2.98 -5.34 -6.68
C SER A 160 -3.64 -5.46 -8.04
N ILE A 161 -2.88 -5.26 -9.13
CA ILE A 161 -3.39 -5.42 -10.51
C ILE A 161 -3.68 -6.89 -10.83
N LEU A 162 -2.82 -7.83 -10.40
CA LEU A 162 -3.08 -9.26 -10.54
C LEU A 162 -4.30 -9.70 -9.71
N ALA A 163 -4.45 -9.20 -8.49
CA ALA A 163 -5.62 -9.46 -7.66
C ALA A 163 -6.91 -9.02 -8.37
N ARG A 164 -6.91 -7.80 -8.93
CA ARG A 164 -8.03 -7.29 -9.73
C ARG A 164 -8.32 -8.15 -10.95
N ARG A 165 -7.28 -8.58 -11.68
CA ARG A 165 -7.41 -9.43 -12.86
C ARG A 165 -8.05 -10.79 -12.56
N TRP A 166 -7.78 -11.34 -11.37
CA TRP A 166 -8.21 -12.70 -11.00
C TRP A 166 -9.44 -12.75 -10.10
N GLN A 167 -9.91 -11.61 -9.59
CA GLN A 167 -10.92 -11.56 -8.53
C GLN A 167 -12.25 -12.23 -8.90
N GLY A 168 -12.75 -12.05 -10.14
CA GLY A 168 -14.04 -12.61 -10.56
C GLY A 168 -15.17 -12.30 -9.56
N GLU A 169 -15.98 -13.31 -9.22
CA GLU A 169 -17.13 -13.19 -8.29
C GLU A 169 -16.77 -13.40 -6.82
N ILE A 170 -15.50 -13.75 -6.51
CA ILE A 170 -15.11 -14.04 -5.12
C ILE A 170 -15.11 -12.76 -4.28
N PRO A 171 -15.74 -12.77 -3.09
CA PRO A 171 -15.71 -11.63 -2.19
C PRO A 171 -14.29 -11.23 -1.81
N VAL A 172 -13.99 -9.92 -1.84
CA VAL A 172 -12.68 -9.37 -1.52
C VAL A 172 -12.19 -9.80 -0.13
N LEU A 173 -13.10 -9.92 0.83
CA LEU A 173 -12.78 -10.40 2.17
C LEU A 173 -12.10 -11.78 2.15
N HIS A 174 -12.57 -12.72 1.31
CA HIS A 174 -11.96 -14.05 1.20
C HIS A 174 -10.58 -13.97 0.54
N THR A 175 -10.45 -13.23 -0.56
CA THR A 175 -9.17 -13.10 -1.26
C THR A 175 -8.13 -12.39 -0.39
N THR A 176 -8.52 -11.40 0.41
CA THR A 176 -7.64 -10.74 1.39
C THR A 176 -7.21 -11.69 2.50
N CYS A 177 -8.16 -12.46 3.07
CA CYS A 177 -7.86 -13.48 4.07
C CYS A 177 -6.82 -14.49 3.54
N TRP A 178 -7.01 -15.00 2.32
CA TRP A 178 -6.11 -15.98 1.72
C TRP A 178 -4.72 -15.43 1.41
N GLN A 179 -4.63 -14.18 0.99
CA GLN A 179 -3.34 -13.49 0.81
C GLN A 179 -2.60 -13.33 2.15
N LEU A 180 -3.31 -12.92 3.20
CA LEU A 180 -2.75 -12.80 4.54
C LEU A 180 -2.31 -14.16 5.10
N LEU A 181 -3.06 -15.25 4.86
CA LEU A 181 -2.68 -16.59 5.28
C LEU A 181 -1.36 -17.03 4.64
N TRP A 182 -1.26 -16.92 3.30
CA TRP A 182 -0.04 -17.32 2.60
C TRP A 182 1.15 -16.41 2.90
N GLY A 183 0.96 -15.10 2.85
CA GLY A 183 2.02 -14.14 3.13
C GLY A 183 2.46 -14.18 4.59
N GLY A 184 1.52 -14.30 5.52
CA GLY A 184 1.80 -14.46 6.94
C GLY A 184 2.50 -15.77 7.27
N ALA A 185 2.04 -16.89 6.69
CA ALA A 185 2.70 -18.19 6.87
C ALA A 185 4.13 -18.16 6.31
N ALA A 186 4.34 -17.59 5.13
CA ALA A 186 5.68 -17.46 4.54
C ALA A 186 6.60 -16.62 5.44
N LEU A 187 6.11 -15.52 6.00
CA LEU A 187 6.87 -14.67 6.94
C LEU A 187 7.20 -15.41 8.24
N VAL A 188 6.25 -16.16 8.83
CA VAL A 188 6.49 -16.95 10.05
C VAL A 188 7.53 -18.02 9.79
N ILE A 189 7.41 -18.77 8.67
CA ILE A 189 8.38 -19.81 8.31
C ILE A 189 9.77 -19.18 8.11
N ALA A 190 9.86 -18.08 7.36
CA ALA A 190 11.12 -17.38 7.14
C ALA A 190 11.72 -16.86 8.46
N ALA A 191 10.90 -16.28 9.34
CA ALA A 191 11.33 -15.79 10.64
C ALA A 191 11.90 -16.91 11.51
N VAL A 192 11.20 -18.05 11.62
CA VAL A 192 11.69 -19.21 12.38
C VAL A 192 13.01 -19.75 11.83
N VAL A 193 13.14 -19.81 10.49
CA VAL A 193 14.35 -20.39 9.85
C VAL A 193 15.54 -19.44 9.93
N VAL A 194 15.32 -18.12 9.75
CA VAL A 194 16.41 -17.14 9.63
C VAL A 194 16.72 -16.45 10.97
N GLU A 195 15.70 -16.05 11.70
CA GLU A 195 15.82 -15.28 12.96
C GLU A 195 15.66 -16.18 14.21
N GLY A 196 15.17 -17.43 14.04
CA GLY A 196 14.98 -18.37 15.13
C GLY A 196 13.72 -18.10 15.95
N ALA A 197 13.83 -18.18 17.28
CA ALA A 197 12.68 -17.96 18.16
C ALA A 197 12.16 -16.52 18.10
N PRO A 198 10.82 -16.32 18.31
CA PRO A 198 10.28 -14.96 18.33
C PRO A 198 10.94 -14.13 19.45
N PRO A 199 11.19 -12.82 19.19
CA PRO A 199 11.76 -11.94 20.20
C PRO A 199 10.80 -11.79 21.39
N ALA A 200 11.37 -11.62 22.59
CA ALA A 200 10.59 -11.29 23.76
C ALA A 200 10.02 -9.86 23.59
N LEU A 201 8.69 -9.73 23.61
CA LEU A 201 8.02 -8.46 23.42
C LEU A 201 7.58 -7.87 24.76
N GLY A 202 7.94 -6.62 24.99
CA GLY A 202 7.43 -5.84 26.11
C GLY A 202 6.00 -5.31 25.83
N PRO A 203 5.35 -4.69 26.84
CA PRO A 203 3.97 -4.20 26.71
C PRO A 203 3.76 -3.20 25.57
N SER A 204 4.71 -2.30 25.31
CA SER A 204 4.65 -1.32 24.22
C SER A 204 4.71 -1.99 22.85
N GLN A 205 5.57 -3.00 22.69
CA GLN A 205 5.71 -3.79 21.46
C GLN A 205 4.46 -4.64 21.20
N LEU A 206 3.87 -5.24 22.24
CA LEU A 206 2.60 -5.96 22.12
C LEU A 206 1.46 -5.01 21.68
N GLY A 207 1.43 -3.79 22.21
CA GLY A 207 0.50 -2.76 21.77
C GLY A 207 0.72 -2.39 20.30
N ALA A 208 1.97 -2.25 19.86
CA ALA A 208 2.32 -1.99 18.46
C ALA A 208 1.89 -3.14 17.54
N VAL A 209 2.14 -4.40 17.93
CA VAL A 209 1.68 -5.57 17.18
C VAL A 209 0.16 -5.61 17.06
N ALA A 210 -0.57 -5.38 18.15
CA ALA A 210 -2.04 -5.33 18.13
C ALA A 210 -2.54 -4.22 17.19
N TYR A 211 -1.95 -3.03 17.27
CA TYR A 211 -2.26 -1.90 16.38
C TYR A 211 -2.00 -2.25 14.91
N LEU A 212 -0.79 -2.72 14.59
CA LEU A 212 -0.38 -3.06 13.22
C LEU A 212 -1.22 -4.18 12.62
N SER A 213 -1.52 -5.21 13.41
CA SER A 213 -2.25 -6.38 12.95
C SER A 213 -3.76 -6.11 12.82
N ILE A 214 -4.39 -5.56 13.86
CA ILE A 214 -5.86 -5.39 13.89
C ILE A 214 -6.26 -4.14 13.12
N LEU A 215 -5.72 -2.98 13.49
CA LEU A 215 -6.16 -1.70 12.90
C LEU A 215 -5.52 -1.46 11.55
N ALA A 216 -4.19 -1.45 11.47
CA ALA A 216 -3.47 -1.10 10.25
C ALA A 216 -3.41 -2.22 9.20
N THR A 217 -3.90 -3.42 9.51
CA THR A 217 -4.02 -4.52 8.55
C THR A 217 -5.47 -4.98 8.42
N ALA A 218 -6.06 -5.66 9.39
CA ALA A 218 -7.39 -6.24 9.20
C ALA A 218 -8.46 -5.17 8.93
N VAL A 219 -8.61 -4.18 9.81
CA VAL A 219 -9.60 -3.11 9.65
C VAL A 219 -9.29 -2.24 8.43
N ALA A 220 -8.02 -1.86 8.21
CA ALA A 220 -7.63 -1.03 7.08
C ALA A 220 -7.99 -1.69 5.74
N TYR A 221 -7.66 -2.97 5.54
CA TYR A 221 -8.02 -3.67 4.31
C TYR A 221 -9.53 -3.82 4.12
N LEU A 222 -10.29 -4.07 5.19
CA LEU A 222 -11.75 -4.13 5.12
C LEU A 222 -12.35 -2.78 4.71
N CYS A 223 -11.88 -1.68 5.30
CA CYS A 223 -12.32 -0.33 4.95
C CYS A 223 -11.94 0.02 3.50
N TRP A 224 -10.69 -0.26 3.09
CA TRP A 224 -10.19 0.05 1.75
C TRP A 224 -10.98 -0.65 0.66
N PHE A 225 -11.12 -1.96 0.78
CA PHE A 225 -11.85 -2.74 -0.21
C PHE A 225 -13.36 -2.53 -0.14
N GLY A 226 -13.89 -2.22 1.05
CA GLY A 226 -15.28 -1.78 1.19
C GLY A 226 -15.53 -0.48 0.42
N ALA A 227 -14.66 0.52 0.58
CA ALA A 227 -14.77 1.80 -0.11
C ALA A 227 -14.64 1.65 -1.64
N LEU A 228 -13.68 0.86 -2.13
CA LEU A 228 -13.46 0.61 -3.57
C LEU A 228 -14.68 0.02 -4.30
N ARG A 229 -15.66 -0.55 -3.57
CA ARG A 229 -16.91 -1.05 -4.13
C ARG A 229 -17.98 0.03 -4.30
N HIS A 230 -17.86 1.15 -3.56
CA HIS A 230 -18.94 2.12 -3.43
C HIS A 230 -18.59 3.50 -4.01
N ILE A 231 -17.31 3.80 -4.17
CA ILE A 231 -16.84 5.08 -4.71
C ILE A 231 -15.82 4.90 -5.84
N ASP A 232 -15.70 5.89 -6.69
CA ASP A 232 -14.81 5.88 -7.85
C ASP A 232 -13.34 5.74 -7.42
N ALA A 233 -12.58 4.95 -8.18
CA ALA A 233 -11.16 4.72 -7.93
C ALA A 233 -10.34 6.02 -7.91
N GLY A 234 -10.74 7.04 -8.70
CA GLY A 234 -10.12 8.37 -8.67
C GLY A 234 -10.27 9.05 -7.31
N VAL A 235 -11.46 8.97 -6.68
CA VAL A 235 -11.69 9.51 -5.33
C VAL A 235 -10.84 8.76 -4.31
N VAL A 236 -10.80 7.42 -4.39
CA VAL A 236 -9.95 6.58 -3.53
C VAL A 236 -8.48 6.94 -3.69
N GLY A 237 -8.03 7.21 -4.92
CA GLY A 237 -6.66 7.64 -5.21
C GLY A 237 -6.30 8.96 -4.53
N VAL A 238 -7.17 9.99 -4.62
CA VAL A 238 -6.96 11.27 -3.92
C VAL A 238 -6.91 11.07 -2.41
N VAL A 239 -7.85 10.31 -1.86
CA VAL A 239 -7.89 9.98 -0.43
C VAL A 239 -6.64 9.21 0.00
N GLY A 240 -6.08 8.37 -0.88
CA GLY A 240 -4.82 7.66 -0.66
C GLY A 240 -3.61 8.55 -0.34
N LEU A 241 -3.62 9.82 -0.77
CA LEU A 241 -2.60 10.82 -0.43
C LEU A 241 -2.57 11.20 1.07
N LEU A 242 -3.57 10.80 1.83
CA LEU A 242 -3.51 10.91 3.30
C LEU A 242 -2.41 10.01 3.91
N ASN A 243 -1.95 8.99 3.22
CA ASN A 243 -0.87 8.12 3.70
C ASN A 243 0.44 8.91 3.93
N PRO A 244 1.03 9.57 2.93
CA PRO A 244 2.22 10.38 3.17
C PRO A 244 1.97 11.57 4.12
N VAL A 245 0.78 12.16 4.09
CA VAL A 245 0.42 13.24 5.02
C VAL A 245 0.46 12.74 6.47
N ALA A 246 -0.15 11.59 6.76
CA ALA A 246 -0.13 11.00 8.10
C ALA A 246 1.30 10.60 8.53
N GLY A 247 2.08 9.98 7.62
CA GLY A 247 3.45 9.58 7.91
C GLY A 247 4.37 10.76 8.19
N VAL A 248 4.31 11.81 7.39
CA VAL A 248 5.08 13.05 7.60
C VAL A 248 4.66 13.73 8.91
N SER A 249 3.35 13.86 9.14
CA SER A 249 2.85 14.48 10.37
C SER A 249 3.33 13.75 11.62
N LEU A 250 3.25 12.41 11.64
CA LEU A 250 3.72 11.62 12.77
C LEU A 250 5.24 11.63 12.92
N GLY A 251 5.98 11.58 11.80
CA GLY A 251 7.43 11.69 11.82
C GLY A 251 7.88 13.00 12.49
N ILE A 252 7.27 14.13 12.13
CA ILE A 252 7.59 15.44 12.70
C ILE A 252 7.07 15.57 14.15
N LEU A 253 5.77 15.33 14.39
CA LEU A 253 5.11 15.65 15.66
C LEU A 253 5.47 14.66 16.78
N ALA A 254 5.62 13.39 16.47
CA ALA A 254 5.89 12.35 17.45
C ALA A 254 7.32 11.79 17.35
N GLY A 255 7.90 11.73 16.15
CA GLY A 255 9.27 11.23 15.92
C GLY A 255 10.35 12.29 16.10
N GLY A 256 10.00 13.57 16.21
CA GLY A 256 10.97 14.66 16.29
C GLY A 256 11.78 14.85 15.00
N GLU A 257 11.30 14.33 13.87
CA GLU A 257 11.95 14.48 12.58
C GLU A 257 11.94 15.94 12.12
N ALA A 258 13.07 16.43 11.63
CA ALA A 258 13.19 17.76 11.04
C ALA A 258 13.50 17.62 9.54
N LEU A 259 12.59 18.08 8.69
CA LEU A 259 12.81 18.10 7.26
C LEU A 259 13.60 19.35 6.85
N ALA A 260 14.67 19.14 6.05
CA ALA A 260 15.39 20.23 5.40
C ALA A 260 14.51 20.93 4.36
N GLY A 261 14.84 22.17 3.98
CA GLY A 261 14.10 22.91 2.95
C GLY A 261 14.00 22.17 1.61
N THR A 262 15.06 21.46 1.20
CA THR A 262 15.08 20.61 0.00
C THR A 262 14.11 19.43 0.10
N GLN A 263 13.97 18.83 1.28
CA GLN A 263 13.05 17.73 1.53
C GLN A 263 11.58 18.20 1.49
N TRP A 264 11.30 19.40 2.04
CA TRP A 264 9.98 20.04 1.88
C TRP A 264 9.63 20.30 0.42
N LEU A 265 10.59 20.78 -0.37
CA LEU A 265 10.42 20.97 -1.82
C LEU A 265 10.14 19.63 -2.52
N GLY A 266 10.91 18.58 -2.22
CA GLY A 266 10.70 17.23 -2.75
C GLY A 266 9.30 16.70 -2.41
N LEU A 267 8.86 16.84 -1.17
CA LEU A 267 7.53 16.46 -0.71
C LEU A 267 6.43 17.22 -1.47
N ALA A 268 6.56 18.54 -1.60
CA ALA A 268 5.60 19.36 -2.33
C ALA A 268 5.51 18.96 -3.81
N ILE A 269 6.63 18.65 -4.47
CA ILE A 269 6.67 18.17 -5.84
C ILE A 269 5.92 16.82 -5.95
N VAL A 270 6.24 15.84 -5.10
CA VAL A 270 5.62 14.51 -5.14
C VAL A 270 4.12 14.60 -4.90
N LEU A 271 3.69 15.24 -3.81
CA LEU A 271 2.26 15.37 -3.48
C LEU A 271 1.50 16.21 -4.51
N GLY A 272 2.07 17.34 -4.94
CA GLY A 272 1.46 18.22 -5.92
C GLY A 272 1.26 17.54 -7.28
N CYS A 273 2.27 16.81 -7.77
CA CYS A 273 2.14 16.03 -9.01
C CYS A 273 1.08 14.94 -8.91
N MET A 274 1.06 14.20 -7.80
CA MET A 274 0.09 13.12 -7.63
C MET A 274 -1.32 13.68 -7.50
N ALA A 275 -1.52 14.78 -6.77
CA ALA A 275 -2.80 15.45 -6.68
C ALA A 275 -3.27 15.96 -8.06
N ALA A 276 -2.39 16.59 -8.83
CA ALA A 276 -2.69 17.08 -10.17
C ALA A 276 -3.09 15.94 -11.12
N VAL A 277 -2.36 14.82 -11.12
CA VAL A 277 -2.68 13.64 -11.93
C VAL A 277 -4.05 13.05 -11.57
N GLN A 278 -4.40 13.03 -10.29
CA GLN A 278 -5.66 12.45 -9.81
C GLN A 278 -6.88 13.32 -10.14
N VAL A 279 -6.72 14.63 -10.15
CA VAL A 279 -7.82 15.60 -10.41
C VAL A 279 -8.06 15.80 -11.91
N MET A 280 -7.05 15.59 -12.76
CA MET A 280 -7.20 15.75 -14.21
C MET A 280 -8.06 14.62 -14.81
N PRO A 281 -9.10 14.95 -15.59
CA PRO A 281 -9.96 13.94 -16.20
C PRO A 281 -9.15 13.08 -17.18
N THR A 282 -8.93 11.82 -16.82
CA THR A 282 -8.44 10.83 -17.79
C THR A 282 -9.58 10.51 -18.74
N ARG A 283 -9.45 10.88 -20.02
CA ARG A 283 -10.33 10.38 -21.07
C ARG A 283 -10.09 8.87 -21.18
N HIS A 284 -10.87 8.08 -20.46
CA HIS A 284 -10.98 6.67 -20.80
C HIS A 284 -11.67 6.59 -22.15
N PRO A 285 -11.09 5.93 -23.16
CA PRO A 285 -11.88 5.51 -24.32
C PRO A 285 -13.00 4.62 -23.76
N ALA A 286 -14.24 5.00 -24.02
CA ALA A 286 -15.40 4.23 -23.62
C ALA A 286 -15.23 2.79 -24.08
N LEU A 287 -15.24 1.84 -23.13
CA LEU A 287 -15.30 0.39 -23.38
C LEU A 287 -16.73 -0.04 -23.77
N ASN A 288 -17.53 0.90 -24.25
CA ASN A 288 -18.84 0.62 -24.77
C ASN A 288 -18.75 0.58 -26.29
N GLY A 289 -18.41 -0.58 -26.85
CA GLY A 289 -18.91 -1.01 -28.12
C GLY A 289 -20.41 -1.26 -28.00
N GLU A 290 -21.20 -0.22 -27.81
CA GLU A 290 -22.61 -0.29 -28.18
C GLU A 290 -22.66 -0.46 -29.69
N PRO A 291 -23.28 -1.54 -30.20
CA PRO A 291 -23.57 -1.64 -31.63
C PRO A 291 -24.47 -0.44 -31.96
N ALA A 292 -24.07 0.36 -32.96
CA ALA A 292 -24.93 1.40 -33.51
C ALA A 292 -26.32 0.79 -33.75
N GLU A 293 -27.30 1.26 -33.00
CA GLU A 293 -28.71 1.00 -33.35
C GLU A 293 -28.87 1.39 -34.82
N ARG A 294 -29.11 0.40 -35.67
CA ARG A 294 -29.59 0.64 -37.02
C ARG A 294 -30.97 1.26 -36.87
N GLU A 295 -31.09 2.52 -37.22
CA GLU A 295 -32.39 3.11 -37.45
C GLU A 295 -33.18 2.21 -38.41
N PRO A 296 -34.43 1.88 -38.11
CA PRO A 296 -35.29 1.21 -39.06
C PRO A 296 -35.60 2.23 -40.18
N GLY A 297 -34.93 2.05 -41.30
CA GLY A 297 -35.26 2.77 -42.53
C GLY A 297 -36.65 2.39 -43.05
N ASP A 298 -37.39 3.38 -43.49
CA ASP A 298 -38.65 3.36 -44.17
C ASP A 298 -38.75 2.34 -45.33
#